data_fe829ab434fcd1ef1ccedfc89a78ea21
#
_entry.id   fe829ab434fcd1ef1ccedfc89a78ea21
#
_cell.length_a   1.000
_cell.length_b   1.000
_cell.length_c   1.000
_cell.angle_alpha   90.00
_cell.angle_beta   90.00
_cell.angle_gamma   90.00
#
_symmetry.space_group_name_H-M   'P 1'
#
loop_
_entity.id
_entity.type
_entity.pdbx_description
1 polymer ?
#
loop_
_entity_poly.entity_id
_entity_poly.type
_entity_poly.pdbx_seq_one_letter_code
_entity_poly.pdbx_strand_id
1 'polypeptide(L)'
;MIKIWSLKKEQEAANKTKPKVSAAELRVKKDMNELDLPAGVKMELGPGGNMLDFTLSIAPDEGFYKGGQFNFTFRINPNYPHEPPKVRCTQKIYHPNLDLDGNVCLNILREEWKPVLSLNSVIIGLQFLFLEPNPDDPLNKEAAEDLRRNRDSFANTVKMTMRGGSVRGQTFDKVQIK
;
A
#
# COMPACT_ATOMS: atom_id res chain seq x y z
N MET A 1 -34.94 38.75 -25.12
CA MET A 1 -35.09 37.62 -24.16
C MET A 1 -34.58 36.26 -24.66
N ILE A 2 -34.17 36.12 -25.91
CA ILE A 2 -33.72 34.82 -26.51
C ILE A 2 -32.23 34.47 -26.22
N LYS A 3 -31.38 35.48 -26.00
CA LYS A 3 -29.92 35.26 -25.78
C LYS A 3 -29.54 34.60 -24.45
N ILE A 4 -30.36 34.76 -23.41
CA ILE A 4 -30.03 34.19 -22.08
C ILE A 4 -30.29 32.68 -22.04
N TRP A 5 -31.28 32.20 -22.79
CA TRP A 5 -31.61 30.77 -22.87
C TRP A 5 -30.62 29.98 -23.72
N SER A 6 -30.06 30.58 -24.78
CA SER A 6 -29.02 29.93 -25.56
C SER A 6 -27.70 29.81 -24.77
N LEU A 7 -27.30 30.86 -24.03
CA LEU A 7 -26.12 30.84 -23.15
C LEU A 7 -26.24 29.82 -22.01
N LYS A 8 -27.46 29.68 -21.45
CA LYS A 8 -27.71 28.67 -20.41
C LYS A 8 -27.63 27.25 -20.97
N LYS A 9 -28.16 27.02 -22.18
CA LYS A 9 -28.07 25.75 -22.89
C LYS A 9 -26.61 25.39 -23.28
N GLU A 10 -25.83 26.36 -23.72
CA GLU A 10 -24.41 26.18 -24.03
C GLU A 10 -23.59 25.94 -22.78
N GLN A 11 -23.85 26.62 -21.66
CA GLN A 11 -23.23 26.34 -20.37
C GLN A 11 -23.62 24.98 -19.79
N GLU A 12 -24.87 24.55 -19.95
CA GLU A 12 -25.32 23.21 -19.55
C GLU A 12 -24.73 22.12 -20.44
N ALA A 13 -24.57 22.36 -21.74
CA ALA A 13 -23.89 21.45 -22.68
C ALA A 13 -22.39 21.37 -22.40
N ALA A 14 -21.72 22.49 -22.11
CA ALA A 14 -20.31 22.55 -21.74
C ALA A 14 -20.06 21.91 -20.36
N ASN A 15 -20.99 21.94 -19.42
CA ASN A 15 -20.90 21.24 -18.14
C ASN A 15 -21.18 19.73 -18.25
N LYS A 16 -21.88 19.28 -19.30
CA LYS A 16 -22.09 17.84 -19.58
C LYS A 16 -20.86 17.16 -20.20
N THR A 17 -19.94 17.93 -20.75
CA THR A 17 -18.71 17.40 -21.40
C THR A 17 -17.48 17.38 -20.49
N LYS A 18 -17.53 17.95 -19.28
CA LYS A 18 -16.47 17.75 -18.29
C LYS A 18 -16.66 16.38 -17.64
N PRO A 19 -15.65 15.51 -17.65
CA PRO A 19 -15.73 14.24 -16.92
C PRO A 19 -16.08 14.56 -15.46
N LYS A 20 -17.19 13.99 -14.98
CA LYS A 20 -17.62 14.17 -13.59
C LYS A 20 -16.59 13.52 -12.70
N VAL A 21 -15.80 14.31 -11.97
CA VAL A 21 -14.85 13.81 -10.98
C VAL A 21 -15.66 13.06 -9.91
N SER A 22 -15.31 11.80 -9.66
CA SER A 22 -16.00 10.97 -8.68
C SER A 22 -15.71 11.41 -7.24
N ALA A 23 -16.59 11.04 -6.30
CA ALA A 23 -16.37 11.30 -4.87
C ALA A 23 -15.06 10.62 -4.38
N ALA A 24 -14.74 9.43 -4.89
CA ALA A 24 -13.51 8.74 -4.60
C ALA A 24 -12.28 9.54 -5.06
N GLU A 25 -12.30 10.07 -6.30
CA GLU A 25 -11.19 10.89 -6.82
C GLU A 25 -11.00 12.18 -6.00
N LEU A 26 -12.08 12.85 -5.60
CA LEU A 26 -11.99 14.05 -4.75
C LEU A 26 -11.37 13.72 -3.40
N ARG A 27 -11.77 12.59 -2.79
CA ARG A 27 -11.22 12.15 -1.52
C ARG A 27 -9.76 11.74 -1.64
N VAL A 28 -9.39 10.98 -2.67
CA VAL A 28 -7.99 10.60 -2.93
C VAL A 28 -7.12 11.84 -3.15
N LYS A 29 -7.60 12.82 -3.92
CA LYS A 29 -6.88 14.07 -4.12
C LYS A 29 -6.64 14.83 -2.81
N LYS A 30 -7.65 14.84 -1.91
CA LYS A 30 -7.48 15.39 -0.57
C LYS A 30 -6.41 14.63 0.20
N ASP A 31 -6.52 13.30 0.29
CA ASP A 31 -5.56 12.45 1.00
C ASP A 31 -4.14 12.62 0.46
N MET A 32 -3.96 12.71 -0.87
CA MET A 32 -2.67 12.95 -1.52
C MET A 32 -2.06 14.31 -1.17
N ASN A 33 -2.89 15.34 -1.05
CA ASN A 33 -2.42 16.68 -0.66
C ASN A 33 -2.00 16.76 0.83
N GLU A 34 -2.58 15.90 1.66
CA GLU A 34 -2.31 15.81 3.10
C GLU A 34 -1.25 14.72 3.42
N LEU A 35 -0.68 14.08 2.40
CA LEU A 35 0.28 13.00 2.56
C LEU A 35 1.61 13.55 3.08
N ASP A 36 2.04 12.98 4.22
CA ASP A 36 3.37 13.17 4.78
C ASP A 36 4.10 11.82 4.75
N LEU A 37 4.95 11.64 3.74
CA LEU A 37 5.65 10.38 3.55
C LEU A 37 6.80 10.25 4.55
N PRO A 38 6.83 9.19 5.36
CA PRO A 38 7.94 8.92 6.26
C PRO A 38 9.26 8.74 5.52
N ALA A 39 10.38 8.90 6.23
CA ALA A 39 11.71 8.62 5.68
C ALA A 39 11.77 7.20 5.12
N GLY A 40 12.41 7.04 3.95
CA GLY A 40 12.51 5.74 3.27
C GLY A 40 11.25 5.31 2.50
N VAL A 41 10.18 6.10 2.51
CA VAL A 41 8.97 5.83 1.71
C VAL A 41 8.94 6.72 0.47
N LYS A 42 8.70 6.09 -0.69
CA LYS A 42 8.54 6.78 -1.98
C LYS A 42 7.25 6.33 -2.64
N MET A 43 6.61 7.24 -3.35
CA MET A 43 5.38 6.98 -4.08
C MET A 43 5.52 7.41 -5.53
N GLU A 44 4.98 6.60 -6.44
CA GLU A 44 4.91 6.90 -7.87
C GLU A 44 3.47 6.73 -8.34
N LEU A 45 2.90 7.79 -8.91
CA LEU A 45 1.56 7.76 -9.48
C LEU A 45 1.51 6.84 -10.71
N GLY A 46 0.36 6.27 -10.96
CA GLY A 46 0.13 5.44 -12.15
C GLY A 46 0.27 6.21 -13.46
N PRO A 47 0.14 5.53 -14.60
CA PRO A 47 0.29 6.12 -15.92
C PRO A 47 -0.55 7.39 -16.09
N GLY A 48 0.05 8.44 -16.64
CA GLY A 48 -0.62 9.73 -16.83
C GLY A 48 -0.91 10.50 -15.53
N GLY A 49 -0.26 10.15 -14.41
CA GLY A 49 -0.50 10.80 -13.12
C GLY A 49 -1.74 10.26 -12.40
N ASN A 50 -2.15 9.03 -12.69
CA ASN A 50 -3.32 8.40 -12.08
C ASN A 50 -3.13 8.22 -10.57
N MET A 51 -3.94 8.92 -9.77
CA MET A 51 -3.94 8.84 -8.31
C MET A 51 -4.76 7.66 -7.76
N LEU A 52 -5.56 7.00 -8.59
CA LEU A 52 -6.37 5.84 -8.19
C LEU A 52 -5.60 4.52 -8.32
N ASP A 53 -4.46 4.54 -9.01
CA ASP A 53 -3.57 3.39 -9.19
C ASP A 53 -2.12 3.89 -9.10
N PHE A 54 -1.44 3.56 -8.02
CA PHE A 54 -0.08 4.03 -7.76
C PHE A 54 0.75 2.96 -7.06
N THR A 55 2.05 3.16 -7.03
CA THR A 55 2.99 2.30 -6.34
C THR A 55 3.63 3.00 -5.15
N LEU A 56 3.94 2.21 -4.13
CA LEU A 56 4.64 2.66 -2.93
C LEU A 56 5.87 1.78 -2.73
N SER A 57 6.99 2.39 -2.43
CA SER A 57 8.24 1.71 -2.06
C SER A 57 8.61 2.08 -0.64
N ILE A 58 8.84 1.08 0.21
CA ILE A 58 9.24 1.23 1.62
C ILE A 58 10.64 0.66 1.80
N ALA A 59 11.56 1.46 2.32
CA ALA A 59 12.92 1.06 2.67
C ALA A 59 13.14 1.30 4.17
N PRO A 60 12.91 0.30 5.04
CA PRO A 60 13.10 0.44 6.48
C PRO A 60 14.56 0.72 6.82
N ASP A 61 14.79 1.66 7.71
CA ASP A 61 16.11 2.05 8.22
C ASP A 61 16.49 1.35 9.54
N GLU A 62 15.53 0.61 10.12
CA GLU A 62 15.71 -0.18 11.33
C GLU A 62 14.93 -1.51 11.29
N GLY A 63 15.06 -2.35 12.33
CA GLY A 63 14.36 -3.60 12.46
C GLY A 63 14.92 -4.74 11.58
N PHE A 64 14.16 -5.85 11.49
CA PHE A 64 14.57 -7.06 10.79
C PHE A 64 14.78 -6.84 9.28
N TYR A 65 14.01 -5.93 8.69
CA TYR A 65 13.96 -5.68 7.25
C TYR A 65 14.83 -4.51 6.80
N LYS A 66 15.66 -3.97 7.71
CA LYS A 66 16.62 -2.92 7.39
C LYS A 66 17.49 -3.28 6.20
N GLY A 67 17.62 -2.34 5.26
CA GLY A 67 18.40 -2.51 4.03
C GLY A 67 17.67 -3.24 2.91
N GLY A 68 16.38 -3.53 3.08
CA GLY A 68 15.48 -3.99 2.01
C GLY A 68 14.69 -2.84 1.39
N GLN A 69 14.14 -3.07 0.20
CA GLN A 69 13.16 -2.21 -0.45
C GLN A 69 11.95 -3.04 -0.86
N PHE A 70 10.80 -2.65 -0.36
CA PHE A 70 9.53 -3.39 -0.50
C PHE A 70 8.52 -2.58 -1.28
N ASN A 71 8.00 -3.15 -2.37
CA ASN A 71 7.15 -2.46 -3.32
C ASN A 71 5.71 -2.94 -3.23
N PHE A 72 4.79 -1.98 -3.20
CA PHE A 72 3.36 -2.23 -3.09
C PHE A 72 2.61 -1.53 -4.22
N THR A 73 1.56 -2.16 -4.70
CA THR A 73 0.57 -1.53 -5.56
C THR A 73 -0.64 -1.14 -4.73
N PHE A 74 -1.15 0.05 -5.00
CA PHE A 74 -2.39 0.58 -4.43
C PHE A 74 -3.41 0.76 -5.53
N ARG A 75 -4.60 0.23 -5.33
CA ARG A 75 -5.75 0.44 -6.21
C ARG A 75 -6.92 0.95 -5.40
N ILE A 76 -7.40 2.11 -5.77
CA ILE A 76 -8.53 2.78 -5.11
C ILE A 76 -9.80 2.42 -5.87
N ASN A 77 -10.75 1.81 -5.18
CA ASN A 77 -12.05 1.49 -5.78
C ASN A 77 -13.01 2.69 -5.75
N PRO A 78 -14.08 2.70 -6.57
CA PRO A 78 -15.04 3.80 -6.64
C PRO A 78 -15.79 4.08 -5.32
N ASN A 79 -15.83 3.11 -4.39
CA ASN A 79 -16.50 3.25 -3.10
C ASN A 79 -15.61 3.86 -2.01
N TYR A 80 -14.35 4.19 -2.34
CA TYR A 80 -13.45 4.86 -1.41
C TYR A 80 -14.04 6.22 -0.97
N PRO A 81 -14.05 6.58 0.30
CA PRO A 81 -13.41 5.97 1.46
C PRO A 81 -14.29 4.97 2.25
N HIS A 82 -15.47 4.59 1.76
CA HIS A 82 -16.31 3.60 2.45
C HIS A 82 -15.66 2.21 2.46
N GLU A 83 -14.92 1.90 1.40
CA GLU A 83 -14.06 0.72 1.33
C GLU A 83 -12.59 1.14 1.34
N PRO A 84 -11.71 0.32 1.95
CA PRO A 84 -10.27 0.59 1.97
C PRO A 84 -9.65 0.48 0.58
N PRO A 85 -8.43 1.04 0.38
CA PRO A 85 -7.66 0.75 -0.83
C PRO A 85 -7.30 -0.74 -0.89
N LYS A 86 -7.18 -1.28 -2.10
CA LYS A 86 -6.59 -2.61 -2.31
C LYS A 86 -5.08 -2.46 -2.40
N VAL A 87 -4.38 -3.11 -1.47
CA VAL A 87 -2.93 -3.05 -1.36
C VAL A 87 -2.34 -4.45 -1.56
N ARG A 88 -1.31 -4.56 -2.40
CA ARG A 88 -0.59 -5.81 -2.62
C ARG A 88 0.91 -5.57 -2.69
N CYS A 89 1.68 -6.43 -2.04
CA CYS A 89 3.12 -6.53 -2.25
C CYS A 89 3.40 -7.12 -3.63
N THR A 90 4.33 -6.56 -4.38
CA THR A 90 4.69 -7.06 -5.72
C THR A 90 5.79 -8.11 -5.71
N GLN A 91 6.38 -8.35 -4.55
CA GLN A 91 7.54 -9.21 -4.34
C GLN A 91 7.19 -10.35 -3.38
N LYS A 92 7.86 -11.49 -3.55
CA LYS A 92 7.79 -12.61 -2.61
C LYS A 92 8.72 -12.37 -1.43
N ILE A 93 8.15 -12.04 -0.29
CA ILE A 93 8.87 -11.63 0.92
C ILE A 93 8.64 -12.66 2.03
N TYR A 94 9.71 -13.01 2.75
CA TYR A 94 9.61 -13.80 3.98
C TYR A 94 9.19 -12.90 5.14
N HIS A 95 7.87 -12.86 5.41
CA HIS A 95 7.28 -11.95 6.39
C HIS A 95 6.01 -12.57 7.00
N PRO A 96 5.80 -12.52 8.33
CA PRO A 96 4.59 -13.08 8.95
C PRO A 96 3.28 -12.57 8.35
N ASN A 97 3.21 -11.29 8.00
CA ASN A 97 1.97 -10.62 7.59
C ASN A 97 1.82 -10.44 6.07
N LEU A 98 2.70 -11.06 5.29
CA LEU A 98 2.63 -11.11 3.82
C LEU A 98 2.59 -12.57 3.37
N ASP A 99 1.72 -12.88 2.39
CA ASP A 99 1.79 -14.18 1.70
C ASP A 99 2.57 -14.09 0.39
N LEU A 100 2.75 -15.24 -0.26
CA LEU A 100 3.52 -15.34 -1.51
C LEU A 100 2.76 -14.76 -2.73
N ASP A 101 1.46 -14.52 -2.58
CA ASP A 101 0.63 -13.87 -3.58
C ASP A 101 0.62 -12.34 -3.42
N GLY A 102 1.29 -11.83 -2.38
CA GLY A 102 1.40 -10.41 -2.09
C GLY A 102 0.23 -9.85 -1.28
N ASN A 103 -0.64 -10.70 -0.72
CA ASN A 103 -1.67 -10.23 0.19
C ASN A 103 -1.04 -9.71 1.48
N VAL A 104 -1.65 -8.67 2.06
CA VAL A 104 -1.17 -7.98 3.26
C VAL A 104 -2.18 -8.16 4.38
N CYS A 105 -1.74 -8.72 5.50
CA CYS A 105 -2.52 -8.76 6.73
C CYS A 105 -2.29 -7.47 7.52
N LEU A 106 -3.19 -6.53 7.36
CA LEU A 106 -3.19 -5.25 8.06
C LEU A 106 -4.64 -4.91 8.42
N ASN A 107 -4.95 -4.80 9.73
CA ASN A 107 -6.34 -4.67 10.22
C ASN A 107 -7.06 -3.46 9.64
N ILE A 108 -6.36 -2.33 9.47
CA ILE A 108 -6.94 -1.13 8.87
C ILE A 108 -7.28 -1.26 7.37
N LEU A 109 -6.80 -2.31 6.69
CA LEU A 109 -7.23 -2.67 5.33
C LEU A 109 -8.45 -3.60 5.31
N ARG A 110 -8.93 -4.03 6.46
CA ARG A 110 -10.02 -5.01 6.64
C ARG A 110 -11.05 -4.50 7.67
N GLU A 111 -11.21 -5.20 8.77
CA GLU A 111 -12.26 -4.98 9.78
C GLU A 111 -12.14 -3.65 10.54
N GLU A 112 -10.95 -3.09 10.65
CA GLU A 112 -10.73 -1.80 11.34
C GLU A 112 -10.79 -0.59 10.41
N TRP A 113 -11.03 -0.82 9.11
CA TRP A 113 -11.18 0.31 8.18
C TRP A 113 -12.41 1.15 8.52
N LYS A 114 -12.20 2.45 8.54
CA LYS A 114 -13.27 3.45 8.70
C LYS A 114 -13.06 4.60 7.70
N PRO A 115 -14.13 5.23 7.18
CA PRO A 115 -14.01 6.33 6.21
C PRO A 115 -13.22 7.54 6.69
N VAL A 116 -13.00 7.68 8.01
CA VAL A 116 -12.16 8.73 8.60
C VAL A 116 -10.66 8.47 8.41
N LEU A 117 -10.27 7.21 8.17
CA LEU A 117 -8.88 6.86 7.87
C LEU A 117 -8.49 7.34 6.47
N SER A 118 -7.21 7.64 6.30
CA SER A 118 -6.64 8.17 5.07
C SER A 118 -5.61 7.22 4.46
N LEU A 119 -5.14 7.53 3.25
CA LEU A 119 -3.99 6.83 2.66
C LEU A 119 -2.75 6.92 3.55
N ASN A 120 -2.55 8.04 4.23
CA ASN A 120 -1.44 8.20 5.18
C ASN A 120 -1.50 7.18 6.32
N SER A 121 -2.70 6.89 6.84
CA SER A 121 -2.90 5.85 7.87
C SER A 121 -2.46 4.47 7.38
N VAL A 122 -2.78 4.13 6.13
CA VAL A 122 -2.38 2.85 5.52
C VAL A 122 -0.87 2.77 5.33
N ILE A 123 -0.24 3.85 4.85
CA ILE A 123 1.21 3.91 4.62
C ILE A 123 1.98 3.74 5.94
N ILE A 124 1.57 4.44 6.99
CA ILE A 124 2.14 4.29 8.33
C ILE A 124 1.95 2.86 8.85
N GLY A 125 0.76 2.28 8.67
CA GLY A 125 0.48 0.89 9.06
C GLY A 125 1.37 -0.12 8.33
N LEU A 126 1.60 0.05 7.02
CA LEU A 126 2.52 -0.78 6.25
C LEU A 126 3.97 -0.65 6.74
N GLN A 127 4.42 0.58 6.98
CA GLN A 127 5.76 0.81 7.54
C GLN A 127 5.92 0.10 8.88
N PHE A 128 4.92 0.19 9.74
CA PHE A 128 4.93 -0.44 11.06
C PHE A 128 5.05 -1.97 10.97
N LEU A 129 4.43 -2.64 9.98
CA LEU A 129 4.58 -4.08 9.77
C LEU A 129 6.04 -4.51 9.53
N PHE A 130 6.85 -3.65 8.90
CA PHE A 130 8.28 -3.94 8.69
C PHE A 130 9.14 -3.62 9.91
N LEU A 131 8.73 -2.66 10.72
CA LEU A 131 9.42 -2.34 11.98
C LEU A 131 9.10 -3.38 13.05
N GLU A 132 7.83 -3.76 13.18
CA GLU A 132 7.33 -4.69 14.18
C GLU A 132 6.38 -5.72 13.55
N PRO A 133 6.91 -6.81 12.94
CA PRO A 133 6.09 -7.87 12.38
C PRO A 133 5.21 -8.52 13.44
N ASN A 134 3.92 -8.70 13.11
CA ASN A 134 2.94 -9.29 14.04
C ASN A 134 2.82 -10.80 13.81
N PRO A 135 3.26 -11.64 14.76
CA PRO A 135 3.10 -13.09 14.64
C PRO A 135 1.72 -13.61 15.01
N ASP A 136 0.82 -12.78 15.60
CA ASP A 136 -0.44 -13.28 16.19
C ASP A 136 -1.57 -13.42 15.16
N ASP A 137 -1.53 -12.66 14.05
CA ASP A 137 -2.46 -12.82 12.92
C ASP A 137 -1.68 -12.98 11.60
N PRO A 138 -1.03 -14.14 11.38
CA PRO A 138 -0.13 -14.31 10.26
C PRO A 138 -0.84 -14.81 9.00
N LEU A 139 -0.41 -14.33 7.82
CA LEU A 139 -0.60 -14.98 6.53
C LEU A 139 0.46 -16.07 6.28
N ASN A 140 1.69 -15.83 6.72
CA ASN A 140 2.79 -16.80 6.69
C ASN A 140 3.02 -17.38 8.09
N LYS A 141 2.39 -18.52 8.36
CA LYS A 141 2.45 -19.19 9.67
C LYS A 141 3.87 -19.63 10.03
N GLU A 142 4.66 -20.07 9.06
CA GLU A 142 6.04 -20.51 9.28
C GLU A 142 6.93 -19.35 9.72
N ALA A 143 6.86 -18.22 9.04
CA ALA A 143 7.59 -17.01 9.41
C ALA A 143 7.16 -16.50 10.80
N ALA A 144 5.87 -16.57 11.12
CA ALA A 144 5.37 -16.20 12.44
C ALA A 144 5.88 -17.11 13.55
N GLU A 145 5.91 -18.43 13.31
CA GLU A 145 6.43 -19.39 14.27
C GLU A 145 7.95 -19.21 14.48
N ASP A 146 8.71 -19.01 13.41
CA ASP A 146 10.13 -18.74 13.49
C ASP A 146 10.42 -17.46 14.32
N LEU A 147 9.63 -16.41 14.12
CA LEU A 147 9.73 -15.17 14.90
C LEU A 147 9.45 -15.39 16.39
N ARG A 148 8.40 -16.17 16.73
CA ARG A 148 8.06 -16.50 18.12
C ARG A 148 9.13 -17.36 18.80
N ARG A 149 9.67 -18.33 18.05
CA ARG A 149 10.60 -19.31 18.57
C ARG A 149 11.97 -18.71 18.87
N ASN A 150 12.52 -17.91 17.94
CA ASN A 150 13.84 -17.33 18.07
C ASN A 150 14.03 -16.10 17.16
N ARG A 151 14.04 -14.91 17.75
CA ARG A 151 14.16 -13.64 17.04
C ARG A 151 15.49 -13.51 16.27
N ASP A 152 16.60 -14.00 16.81
CA ASP A 152 17.90 -13.91 16.15
C ASP A 152 17.99 -14.84 14.93
N SER A 153 17.47 -16.07 15.06
CA SER A 153 17.35 -16.99 13.93
C SER A 153 16.43 -16.43 12.84
N PHE A 154 15.29 -15.85 13.23
CA PHE A 154 14.38 -15.17 12.31
C PHE A 154 15.08 -14.01 11.58
N ALA A 155 15.84 -13.17 12.30
CA ALA A 155 16.60 -12.06 11.71
C ALA A 155 17.61 -12.55 10.65
N ASN A 156 18.31 -13.66 10.92
CA ASN A 156 19.23 -14.25 9.95
C ASN A 156 18.51 -14.80 8.72
N THR A 157 17.36 -15.44 8.91
CA THR A 157 16.51 -15.95 7.82
C THR A 157 16.00 -14.79 6.94
N VAL A 158 15.54 -13.70 7.54
CA VAL A 158 15.11 -12.49 6.82
C VAL A 158 16.25 -11.91 5.97
N LYS A 159 17.46 -11.76 6.55
CA LYS A 159 18.64 -11.28 5.82
C LYS A 159 19.00 -12.17 4.64
N MET A 160 18.93 -13.49 4.81
CA MET A 160 19.19 -14.45 3.75
C MET A 160 18.16 -14.36 2.63
N THR A 161 16.87 -14.31 2.97
CA THR A 161 15.77 -14.23 1.99
C THR A 161 15.77 -12.91 1.24
N MET A 162 16.07 -11.78 1.88
CA MET A 162 16.23 -10.48 1.21
C MET A 162 17.32 -10.46 0.13
N ARG A 163 18.28 -11.39 0.20
CA ARG A 163 19.33 -11.60 -0.83
C ARG A 163 18.90 -12.53 -1.96
N GLY A 164 17.66 -13.00 -1.95
CA GLY A 164 17.14 -13.98 -2.92
C GLY A 164 17.33 -15.43 -2.48
N GLY A 165 17.50 -15.66 -1.19
CA GLY A 165 17.67 -17.01 -0.64
C GLY A 165 16.36 -17.79 -0.56
N SER A 166 16.47 -19.08 -0.23
CA SER A 166 15.34 -20.01 -0.13
C SER A 166 15.19 -20.53 1.30
N VAL A 167 13.92 -20.70 1.72
CA VAL A 167 13.56 -21.32 3.00
C VAL A 167 12.55 -22.42 2.72
N ARG A 168 12.78 -23.63 3.25
CA ARG A 168 11.89 -24.81 3.08
C ARG A 168 11.46 -25.04 1.62
N GLY A 169 12.38 -24.82 0.67
CA GLY A 169 12.11 -25.01 -0.77
C GLY A 169 11.42 -23.84 -1.46
N GLN A 170 11.02 -22.80 -0.75
CA GLN A 170 10.47 -21.56 -1.30
C GLN A 170 11.58 -20.53 -1.51
N THR A 171 11.72 -20.02 -2.73
CA THR A 171 12.65 -18.92 -3.06
C THR A 171 11.96 -17.59 -2.95
N PHE A 172 12.67 -16.61 -2.40
CA PHE A 172 12.19 -15.24 -2.19
C PHE A 172 12.90 -14.26 -3.13
N ASP A 173 12.29 -13.12 -3.35
CA ASP A 173 12.84 -12.11 -4.24
C ASP A 173 14.00 -11.37 -3.59
N LYS A 174 15.00 -11.02 -4.42
CA LYS A 174 16.10 -10.18 -3.96
C LYS A 174 15.60 -8.74 -3.81
N VAL A 175 15.53 -8.27 -2.58
CA VAL A 175 15.02 -6.93 -2.22
C VAL A 175 16.06 -6.07 -1.51
N GLN A 176 17.23 -6.63 -1.22
CA GLN A 176 18.32 -5.89 -0.56
C GLN A 176 18.83 -4.79 -1.47
N ILE A 177 18.80 -3.54 -0.99
CA ILE A 177 19.43 -2.39 -1.60
C ILE A 177 20.88 -2.27 -1.10
N LYS A 178 21.74 -1.74 -1.97
CA LYS A 178 23.17 -1.55 -1.68
C LYS A 178 23.39 -0.43 -0.66
#